data_1cc992fd09f8f7e0f1abd567b6202f48
#
_entry.id   1cc992fd09f8f7e0f1abd567b6202f48
#
_cell.length_a   1.000
_cell.length_b   1.000
_cell.length_c   1.000
_cell.angle_alpha   90.00
_cell.angle_beta   90.00
_cell.angle_gamma   90.00
#
_symmetry.space_group_name_H-M   'P 1'
#
loop_
_entity.id
_entity.type
_entity.pdbx_description
1 polymer ?
#
loop_
_entity_poly.entity_id
_entity_poly.type
_entity_poly.pdbx_seq_one_letter_code
_entity_poly.pdbx_strand_id
1 'polypeptide(L)'
;MKMGAQKKSVVIIGAGIAGLKAASRLYEGGIKNCVVLEARDRIGGRLYTIEGYEGRKYDLGASWHHDTLTNALFKEEAQLPASEKGPRYVFDDDHAIIIDDLRGRIDIDPQMNLEIIDNELSSFMDHEFHQKLGVPDCSFYEMVLNYLFERRQFLTDDQIQYLPQVARSLELWHGVDWKMLSAKDTYFGHYGRNAMVLNYDSVVSRVADSFPKDWLRLNTEVELVKKDGQITVRTTQGDEYRCDNVIVTIPQSLLLLSLSKDERQQGRISFEPPLRAGIANALNSIHFGCLGKVVFEFEKCCWSTERSRILTLAHSNDDIVKQVRTATSLCQFIDLAKGSQKNDGTLSAWGHPLSFVNLAKTTGVPSLVMLMQEPLTQFIESIRDDKNRVFQFFQSVLDRVMMVLGSD
;
A
#
# COMPACT_ATOMS: atom_id res chain seq x y z
N MET A 1 -42.58 9.82 -3.88
CA MET A 1 -42.59 11.19 -3.34
C MET A 1 -41.10 11.61 -3.22
N LYS A 2 -40.64 12.59 -4.02
CA LYS A 2 -39.28 13.13 -3.83
C LYS A 2 -39.25 13.81 -2.46
N MET A 3 -38.40 13.35 -1.53
CA MET A 3 -38.18 14.06 -0.28
C MET A 3 -37.62 15.45 -0.59
N GLY A 4 -38.13 16.50 0.06
CA GLY A 4 -37.54 17.83 -0.05
C GLY A 4 -36.06 17.83 0.40
N ALA A 5 -35.27 18.75 -0.17
CA ALA A 5 -33.83 18.84 0.16
C ALA A 5 -33.59 18.94 1.67
N GLN A 6 -32.78 18.04 2.22
CA GLN A 6 -32.42 18.04 3.64
C GLN A 6 -31.33 19.07 3.94
N LYS A 7 -31.57 19.96 4.91
CA LYS A 7 -30.55 20.93 5.33
C LYS A 7 -29.61 20.35 6.36
N LYS A 8 -28.29 20.41 6.12
CA LYS A 8 -27.21 19.98 7.01
C LYS A 8 -26.17 21.08 7.20
N SER A 9 -25.48 21.10 8.35
CA SER A 9 -24.33 21.99 8.52
C SER A 9 -23.13 21.47 7.73
N VAL A 10 -22.90 20.17 7.78
CA VAL A 10 -21.79 19.52 7.09
C VAL A 10 -22.27 18.23 6.42
N VAL A 11 -21.84 18.03 5.18
CA VAL A 11 -21.93 16.74 4.47
C VAL A 11 -20.52 16.19 4.30
N ILE A 12 -20.32 14.92 4.70
CA ILE A 12 -19.06 14.19 4.51
C ILE A 12 -19.31 13.15 3.43
N ILE A 13 -18.47 13.12 2.40
CA ILE A 13 -18.53 12.15 1.30
C ILE A 13 -17.44 11.11 1.50
N GLY A 14 -17.87 9.88 1.77
CA GLY A 14 -17.03 8.72 2.09
C GLY A 14 -17.00 8.40 3.58
N ALA A 15 -17.31 7.12 3.94
CA ALA A 15 -17.20 6.58 5.29
C ALA A 15 -15.93 5.70 5.46
N GLY A 16 -14.85 6.04 4.77
CA GLY A 16 -13.51 5.55 5.10
C GLY A 16 -13.04 6.15 6.43
N ILE A 17 -11.91 5.68 6.95
CA ILE A 17 -11.39 6.12 8.26
C ILE A 17 -11.25 7.66 8.36
N ALA A 18 -10.89 8.34 7.28
CA ALA A 18 -10.79 9.80 7.24
C ALA A 18 -12.15 10.47 7.44
N GLY A 19 -13.20 9.99 6.74
CA GLY A 19 -14.56 10.51 6.89
C GLY A 19 -15.17 10.21 8.25
N LEU A 20 -14.98 8.99 8.77
CA LEU A 20 -15.41 8.60 10.12
C LEU A 20 -14.74 9.48 11.18
N LYS A 21 -13.43 9.71 11.05
CA LYS A 21 -12.68 10.55 11.99
C LYS A 21 -13.10 12.01 11.89
N ALA A 22 -13.39 12.53 10.69
CA ALA A 22 -13.95 13.87 10.52
C ALA A 22 -15.30 13.99 11.23
N ALA A 23 -16.21 13.01 11.07
CA ALA A 23 -17.49 12.99 11.78
C ALA A 23 -17.32 12.97 13.30
N SER A 24 -16.43 12.13 13.82
CA SER A 24 -16.06 12.08 15.24
C SER A 24 -15.63 13.46 15.77
N ARG A 25 -14.68 14.10 15.10
CA ARG A 25 -14.14 15.40 15.50
C ARG A 25 -15.17 16.53 15.42
N LEU A 26 -16.03 16.51 14.39
CA LEU A 26 -17.14 17.47 14.30
C LEU A 26 -18.13 17.30 15.45
N TYR A 27 -18.47 16.07 15.80
CA TYR A 27 -19.37 15.77 16.90
C TYR A 27 -18.79 16.20 18.25
N GLU A 28 -17.52 15.88 18.53
CA GLU A 28 -16.77 16.33 19.70
C GLU A 28 -16.71 17.87 19.76
N GLY A 29 -16.55 18.55 18.62
CA GLY A 29 -16.56 20.00 18.48
C GLY A 29 -17.93 20.66 18.59
N GLY A 30 -19.00 19.87 18.86
CA GLY A 30 -20.35 20.40 19.09
C GLY A 30 -21.22 20.55 17.85
N ILE A 31 -20.77 20.17 16.68
CA ILE A 31 -21.61 20.12 15.47
C ILE A 31 -22.62 18.99 15.63
N LYS A 32 -23.92 19.30 15.50
CA LYS A 32 -25.01 18.32 15.72
C LYS A 32 -25.79 17.95 14.46
N ASN A 33 -25.60 18.68 13.37
CA ASN A 33 -26.33 18.49 12.13
C ASN A 33 -25.39 18.13 10.96
N CYS A 34 -24.87 16.90 10.97
CA CYS A 34 -23.97 16.35 9.97
C CYS A 34 -24.56 15.09 9.33
N VAL A 35 -24.07 14.72 8.16
CA VAL A 35 -24.34 13.43 7.52
C VAL A 35 -23.10 12.93 6.83
N VAL A 36 -22.87 11.61 6.88
CA VAL A 36 -21.80 10.90 6.18
C VAL A 36 -22.45 10.03 5.11
N LEU A 37 -22.12 10.26 3.86
CA LEU A 37 -22.65 9.54 2.71
C LEU A 37 -21.61 8.54 2.19
N GLU A 38 -21.95 7.26 2.17
CA GLU A 38 -21.08 6.18 1.72
C GLU A 38 -21.75 5.41 0.60
N ALA A 39 -21.05 5.25 -0.51
CA ALA A 39 -21.56 4.56 -1.69
C ALA A 39 -21.77 3.07 -1.48
N ARG A 40 -20.95 2.44 -0.64
CA ARG A 40 -21.00 1.00 -0.34
C ARG A 40 -21.95 0.68 0.81
N ASP A 41 -22.17 -0.60 0.99
CA ASP A 41 -22.95 -1.18 2.10
C ASP A 41 -22.16 -1.29 3.42
N ARG A 42 -20.89 -0.83 3.44
CA ARG A 42 -19.98 -0.93 4.59
C ARG A 42 -19.18 0.33 4.81
N ILE A 43 -18.73 0.54 6.05
CA ILE A 43 -17.78 1.57 6.46
C ILE A 43 -16.31 1.08 6.35
N GLY A 44 -15.35 1.95 6.65
CA GLY A 44 -13.92 1.65 6.74
C GLY A 44 -13.14 1.93 5.45
N GLY A 45 -13.80 1.88 4.28
CA GLY A 45 -13.14 2.15 3.00
C GLY A 45 -12.02 1.15 2.70
N ARG A 46 -10.76 1.62 2.67
CA ARG A 46 -9.54 0.81 2.50
C ARG A 46 -9.05 0.11 3.78
N LEU A 47 -9.71 0.27 4.91
CA LEU A 47 -9.65 -0.63 6.05
C LEU A 47 -10.74 -1.68 5.83
N TYR A 48 -10.33 -2.91 5.59
CA TYR A 48 -11.26 -3.97 5.22
C TYR A 48 -10.79 -5.31 5.80
N THR A 49 -11.51 -5.78 6.79
CA THR A 49 -11.30 -7.07 7.44
C THR A 49 -12.30 -8.07 6.88
N ILE A 50 -11.83 -9.25 6.53
CA ILE A 50 -12.66 -10.38 6.11
C ILE A 50 -12.57 -11.51 7.13
N GLU A 51 -13.54 -12.40 7.07
CA GLU A 51 -13.54 -13.65 7.81
C GLU A 51 -13.17 -14.80 6.86
N GLY A 52 -12.19 -15.60 7.27
CA GLY A 52 -11.72 -16.79 6.57
C GLY A 52 -12.16 -18.07 7.27
N TYR A 53 -11.37 -19.13 7.08
CA TYR A 53 -11.63 -20.45 7.66
C TYR A 53 -11.72 -20.40 9.19
N GLU A 54 -12.72 -21.07 9.77
CA GLU A 54 -12.97 -21.13 11.21
C GLU A 54 -13.11 -19.75 11.90
N GLY A 55 -13.60 -18.75 11.18
CA GLY A 55 -13.81 -17.41 11.75
C GLY A 55 -12.53 -16.59 11.96
N ARG A 56 -11.42 -17.01 11.36
CA ARG A 56 -10.16 -16.25 11.38
C ARG A 56 -10.33 -14.94 10.66
N LYS A 57 -9.81 -13.84 11.24
CA LYS A 57 -9.94 -12.51 10.65
C LYS A 57 -8.66 -12.07 9.96
N TYR A 58 -8.82 -11.50 8.78
CA TYR A 58 -7.72 -11.01 7.94
C TYR A 58 -7.98 -9.60 7.44
N ASP A 59 -7.03 -8.70 7.68
CA ASP A 59 -7.07 -7.34 7.14
C ASP A 59 -6.55 -7.33 5.68
N LEU A 60 -7.46 -7.40 4.72
CA LEU A 60 -7.13 -7.29 3.29
C LEU A 60 -6.75 -5.86 2.88
N GLY A 61 -7.26 -4.85 3.61
CA GLY A 61 -6.85 -3.47 3.47
C GLY A 61 -5.53 -3.18 4.17
N ALA A 62 -5.40 -1.98 4.76
CA ALA A 62 -4.24 -1.64 5.59
C ALA A 62 -4.13 -2.61 6.77
N SER A 63 -2.88 -2.90 7.18
CA SER A 63 -2.59 -3.78 8.30
C SER A 63 -1.67 -3.16 9.34
N TRP A 64 -1.11 -1.96 9.10
CA TRP A 64 -0.16 -1.31 10.01
C TRP A 64 -0.55 0.12 10.32
N HIS A 65 -0.27 0.52 11.54
CA HIS A 65 -0.02 1.91 11.87
C HIS A 65 1.44 2.22 11.55
N HIS A 66 1.68 2.89 10.43
CA HIS A 66 3.00 3.38 10.07
C HIS A 66 3.36 4.60 10.91
N ASP A 67 4.67 4.85 11.08
CA ASP A 67 5.20 6.06 11.73
C ASP A 67 4.59 6.31 13.12
N THR A 68 4.73 5.35 14.01
CA THR A 68 4.05 5.32 15.32
C THR A 68 4.33 6.54 16.22
N LEU A 69 5.42 7.28 15.98
CA LEU A 69 5.71 8.53 16.72
C LEU A 69 4.80 9.68 16.31
N THR A 70 4.31 9.70 15.08
CA THR A 70 3.50 10.79 14.52
C THR A 70 2.07 10.37 14.17
N ASN A 71 1.78 9.08 14.10
CA ASN A 71 0.49 8.54 13.73
C ASN A 71 -0.59 8.82 14.79
N ALA A 72 -1.57 9.66 14.44
CA ALA A 72 -2.62 10.07 15.36
C ALA A 72 -3.53 8.91 15.80
N LEU A 73 -3.84 7.97 14.91
CA LEU A 73 -4.65 6.77 15.23
C LEU A 73 -3.88 5.85 16.18
N PHE A 74 -2.59 5.62 15.91
CA PHE A 74 -1.76 4.82 16.81
C PHE A 74 -1.66 5.44 18.20
N LYS A 75 -1.51 6.76 18.29
CA LYS A 75 -1.48 7.47 19.57
C LYS A 75 -2.76 7.25 20.39
N GLU A 76 -3.91 7.22 19.72
CA GLU A 76 -5.19 6.92 20.38
C GLU A 76 -5.26 5.45 20.81
N GLU A 77 -4.84 4.51 19.96
CA GLU A 77 -4.76 3.07 20.29
C GLU A 77 -3.86 2.80 21.50
N ALA A 78 -2.69 3.42 21.54
CA ALA A 78 -1.71 3.23 22.62
C ALA A 78 -2.18 3.75 23.97
N GLN A 79 -3.13 4.71 23.99
CA GLN A 79 -3.71 5.27 25.21
C GLN A 79 -4.90 4.46 25.75
N LEU A 80 -5.43 3.50 24.99
CA LEU A 80 -6.53 2.68 25.47
C LEU A 80 -6.07 1.72 26.57
N PRO A 81 -6.92 1.41 27.56
CA PRO A 81 -6.63 0.40 28.57
C PRO A 81 -6.26 -0.95 27.93
N ALA A 82 -5.45 -1.73 28.64
CA ALA A 82 -5.13 -3.08 28.20
C ALA A 82 -6.41 -3.87 27.89
N SER A 83 -6.40 -4.66 26.82
CA SER A 83 -7.54 -5.48 26.43
C SER A 83 -7.43 -6.88 27.06
N GLU A 84 -8.50 -7.37 27.68
CA GLU A 84 -8.60 -8.75 28.17
C GLU A 84 -8.51 -9.78 27.03
N LYS A 85 -8.79 -9.37 25.78
CA LYS A 85 -8.72 -10.19 24.57
C LYS A 85 -7.32 -10.29 23.95
N GLY A 86 -6.30 -9.77 24.64
CA GLY A 86 -4.92 -9.75 24.17
C GLY A 86 -4.50 -8.41 23.54
N PRO A 87 -3.30 -8.35 22.94
CA PRO A 87 -2.78 -7.12 22.33
C PRO A 87 -3.62 -6.68 21.14
N ARG A 88 -3.69 -5.37 20.85
CA ARG A 88 -4.37 -4.81 19.69
C ARG A 88 -3.43 -4.68 18.50
N TYR A 89 -2.15 -4.62 18.74
CA TYR A 89 -1.10 -4.52 17.74
C TYR A 89 0.17 -5.22 18.23
N VAL A 90 1.02 -5.57 17.29
CA VAL A 90 2.35 -6.12 17.55
C VAL A 90 3.37 -5.40 16.68
N PHE A 91 4.61 -5.34 17.15
CA PHE A 91 5.72 -4.90 16.31
C PHE A 91 6.31 -6.13 15.63
N ASP A 92 6.22 -6.14 14.30
CA ASP A 92 6.64 -7.25 13.43
C ASP A 92 7.81 -6.83 12.51
N ASP A 93 8.67 -5.95 13.02
CA ASP A 93 9.81 -5.34 12.35
C ASP A 93 11.14 -6.08 12.64
N ASP A 94 11.08 -7.37 12.88
CA ASP A 94 12.24 -8.23 12.88
C ASP A 94 12.80 -8.39 11.45
N HIS A 95 14.10 -8.72 11.35
CA HIS A 95 14.74 -8.93 10.06
C HIS A 95 14.00 -9.98 9.25
N ALA A 96 13.76 -9.68 7.97
CA ALA A 96 13.09 -10.60 7.07
C ALA A 96 14.02 -11.78 6.71
N ILE A 97 13.43 -12.98 6.58
CA ILE A 97 14.06 -14.05 5.83
C ILE A 97 14.04 -13.66 4.36
N ILE A 98 15.19 -13.64 3.69
CA ILE A 98 15.29 -13.29 2.28
C ILE A 98 15.51 -14.57 1.46
N ILE A 99 14.61 -14.81 0.49
CA ILE A 99 14.59 -16.03 -0.32
C ILE A 99 14.82 -15.68 -1.79
N ASP A 100 15.84 -16.28 -2.36
CA ASP A 100 16.10 -16.33 -3.79
C ASP A 100 15.56 -17.64 -4.38
N ASP A 101 15.07 -17.60 -5.62
CA ASP A 101 14.52 -18.78 -6.29
C ASP A 101 15.54 -19.91 -6.43
N LEU A 102 16.77 -19.60 -6.79
CA LEU A 102 17.82 -20.58 -7.09
C LEU A 102 18.61 -20.98 -5.84
N ARG A 103 19.05 -19.99 -5.03
CA ARG A 103 19.92 -20.22 -3.85
C ARG A 103 19.15 -20.57 -2.58
N GLY A 104 17.84 -20.24 -2.51
CA GLY A 104 17.04 -20.39 -1.28
C GLY A 104 17.28 -19.25 -0.32
N ARG A 105 17.53 -19.53 0.97
CA ARG A 105 17.74 -18.51 1.99
C ARG A 105 19.11 -17.85 1.84
N ILE A 106 19.14 -16.52 1.67
CA ILE A 106 20.38 -15.75 1.45
C ILE A 106 20.71 -14.73 2.55
N ASP A 107 19.77 -14.39 3.44
CA ASP A 107 19.99 -13.46 4.56
C ASP A 107 21.00 -13.98 5.60
N ILE A 108 21.28 -15.28 5.61
CA ILE A 108 22.24 -15.92 6.51
C ILE A 108 23.69 -15.82 6.03
N ASP A 109 23.94 -15.41 4.80
CA ASP A 109 25.30 -15.23 4.27
C ASP A 109 25.89 -13.89 4.75
N PRO A 110 26.83 -13.90 5.74
CA PRO A 110 27.38 -12.67 6.29
C PRO A 110 28.28 -11.91 5.31
N GLN A 111 28.68 -12.53 4.20
CA GLN A 111 29.51 -11.87 3.19
C GLN A 111 28.68 -10.96 2.27
N MET A 112 27.39 -11.24 2.14
CA MET A 112 26.51 -10.41 1.34
C MET A 112 26.27 -9.03 1.95
N ASN A 113 26.12 -8.95 3.29
CA ASN A 113 25.86 -7.69 4.01
C ASN A 113 24.78 -6.81 3.35
N LEU A 114 23.72 -7.43 2.84
CA LEU A 114 22.70 -6.76 2.00
C LEU A 114 22.01 -5.61 2.73
N GLU A 115 21.79 -5.75 4.04
CA GLU A 115 21.20 -4.67 4.86
C GLU A 115 22.11 -3.44 4.93
N ILE A 116 23.42 -3.65 5.09
CA ILE A 116 24.40 -2.55 5.14
C ILE A 116 24.43 -1.82 3.80
N ILE A 117 24.40 -2.56 2.70
CA ILE A 117 24.43 -1.99 1.35
C ILE A 117 23.11 -1.26 1.03
N ASP A 118 21.98 -1.77 1.46
CA ASP A 118 20.68 -1.11 1.30
C ASP A 118 20.63 0.22 2.09
N ASN A 119 21.19 0.23 3.30
CA ASN A 119 21.35 1.45 4.09
C ASN A 119 22.34 2.45 3.44
N GLU A 120 23.41 1.97 2.78
CA GLU A 120 24.31 2.82 2.03
C GLU A 120 23.64 3.42 0.79
N LEU A 121 22.83 2.63 0.06
CA LEU A 121 22.01 3.13 -1.05
C LEU A 121 21.09 4.26 -0.59
N SER A 122 20.42 4.07 0.55
CA SER A 122 19.57 5.10 1.16
C SER A 122 20.35 6.39 1.46
N SER A 123 21.54 6.26 2.05
CA SER A 123 22.42 7.39 2.36
C SER A 123 22.96 8.07 1.07
N PHE A 124 23.22 7.28 0.03
CA PHE A 124 23.63 7.79 -1.28
C PHE A 124 22.52 8.65 -1.91
N MET A 125 21.26 8.18 -1.84
CA MET A 125 20.11 8.94 -2.34
C MET A 125 19.90 10.25 -1.56
N ASP A 126 20.01 10.20 -0.23
CA ASP A 126 19.93 11.40 0.61
C ASP A 126 21.00 12.43 0.20
N HIS A 127 22.23 11.98 0.02
CA HIS A 127 23.32 12.84 -0.44
C HIS A 127 23.03 13.45 -1.80
N GLU A 128 22.55 12.68 -2.77
CA GLU A 128 22.27 13.15 -4.13
C GLU A 128 21.17 14.22 -4.16
N PHE A 129 20.09 14.06 -3.43
CA PHE A 129 18.92 14.93 -3.53
C PHE A 129 18.85 16.05 -2.49
N HIS A 130 19.34 15.83 -1.26
CA HIS A 130 19.21 16.80 -0.19
C HIS A 130 20.47 17.65 0.03
N GLN A 131 21.63 17.14 -0.34
CA GLN A 131 22.90 17.89 -0.21
C GLN A 131 23.34 18.57 -1.51
N LYS A 132 22.81 18.14 -2.65
CA LYS A 132 23.07 18.78 -3.95
C LYS A 132 21.82 19.55 -4.39
N LEU A 133 21.98 20.86 -4.63
CA LEU A 133 20.87 21.71 -5.08
C LEU A 133 20.55 21.48 -6.56
N GLY A 134 19.27 21.44 -6.87
CA GLY A 134 18.78 21.43 -8.25
C GLY A 134 19.01 20.15 -9.04
N VAL A 135 19.28 19.02 -8.37
CA VAL A 135 19.36 17.72 -9.04
C VAL A 135 17.95 17.33 -9.52
N PRO A 136 17.77 17.06 -10.82
CA PRO A 136 16.50 16.55 -11.35
C PRO A 136 16.15 15.21 -10.75
N ASP A 137 14.86 14.95 -10.54
CA ASP A 137 14.39 13.63 -10.15
C ASP A 137 14.60 12.60 -11.26
N CYS A 138 14.77 11.34 -10.88
CA CYS A 138 14.82 10.19 -11.76
C CYS A 138 14.06 9.02 -11.18
N SER A 139 13.91 7.93 -11.93
CA SER A 139 13.30 6.73 -11.40
C SER A 139 14.20 6.08 -10.33
N PHE A 140 13.59 5.41 -9.37
CA PHE A 140 14.33 4.65 -8.35
C PHE A 140 15.24 3.59 -9.00
N TYR A 141 14.77 2.96 -10.09
CA TYR A 141 15.57 2.04 -10.90
C TYR A 141 16.87 2.68 -11.40
N GLU A 142 16.78 3.88 -12.01
CA GLU A 142 17.97 4.59 -12.52
C GLU A 142 18.90 5.00 -11.39
N MET A 143 18.37 5.36 -10.23
CA MET A 143 19.17 5.69 -9.05
C MET A 143 19.92 4.47 -8.50
N VAL A 144 19.30 3.30 -8.45
CA VAL A 144 19.97 2.04 -8.07
C VAL A 144 21.11 1.72 -9.05
N LEU A 145 20.87 1.86 -10.36
CA LEU A 145 21.93 1.69 -11.36
C LEU A 145 23.07 2.71 -11.20
N ASN A 146 22.74 3.97 -10.91
CA ASN A 146 23.75 5.00 -10.63
C ASN A 146 24.62 4.61 -9.43
N TYR A 147 23.99 4.21 -8.32
CA TYR A 147 24.72 3.72 -7.14
C TYR A 147 25.65 2.55 -7.47
N LEU A 148 25.14 1.53 -8.18
CA LEU A 148 25.96 0.38 -8.58
C LEU A 148 27.15 0.80 -9.44
N PHE A 149 26.96 1.71 -10.39
CA PHE A 149 28.05 2.19 -11.24
C PHE A 149 29.10 2.99 -10.46
N GLU A 150 28.68 3.90 -9.59
CA GLU A 150 29.58 4.70 -8.76
C GLU A 150 30.34 3.86 -7.72
N ARG A 151 29.72 2.81 -7.19
CA ARG A 151 30.29 1.94 -6.16
C ARG A 151 30.88 0.63 -6.67
N ARG A 152 30.84 0.36 -7.98
CA ARG A 152 31.23 -0.91 -8.59
C ARG A 152 32.62 -1.46 -8.18
N GLN A 153 33.54 -0.61 -7.76
CA GLN A 153 34.88 -1.05 -7.33
C GLN A 153 34.89 -1.51 -5.85
N PHE A 154 33.91 -1.14 -5.07
CA PHE A 154 33.81 -1.42 -3.64
C PHE A 154 32.84 -2.56 -3.31
N LEU A 155 31.95 -2.89 -4.24
CA LEU A 155 30.95 -3.94 -4.07
C LEU A 155 31.48 -5.29 -4.58
N THR A 156 31.11 -6.37 -3.88
CA THR A 156 31.33 -7.74 -4.39
C THR A 156 30.35 -8.04 -5.54
N ASP A 157 30.62 -9.10 -6.28
CA ASP A 157 29.74 -9.50 -7.39
C ASP A 157 28.36 -9.94 -6.86
N ASP A 158 28.30 -10.61 -5.72
CA ASP A 158 27.02 -10.96 -5.08
C ASP A 158 26.25 -9.71 -4.62
N GLN A 159 26.91 -8.70 -4.06
CA GLN A 159 26.27 -7.43 -3.71
C GLN A 159 25.71 -6.72 -4.95
N ILE A 160 26.47 -6.67 -6.03
CA ILE A 160 26.00 -6.10 -7.30
C ILE A 160 24.80 -6.86 -7.84
N GLN A 161 24.82 -8.20 -7.74
CA GLN A 161 23.74 -9.07 -8.21
C GLN A 161 22.44 -8.90 -7.41
N TYR A 162 22.54 -8.85 -6.07
CA TYR A 162 21.38 -8.93 -5.19
C TYR A 162 20.83 -7.58 -4.71
N LEU A 163 21.64 -6.52 -4.64
CA LEU A 163 21.15 -5.21 -4.20
C LEU A 163 19.95 -4.71 -4.99
N PRO A 164 19.92 -4.75 -6.34
CA PRO A 164 18.76 -4.31 -7.10
C PRO A 164 17.49 -5.08 -6.74
N GLN A 165 17.61 -6.37 -6.43
CA GLN A 165 16.48 -7.23 -6.07
C GLN A 165 15.95 -6.89 -4.68
N VAL A 166 16.83 -6.65 -3.71
CA VAL A 166 16.47 -6.22 -2.35
C VAL A 166 15.84 -4.83 -2.37
N ALA A 167 16.45 -3.89 -3.09
CA ALA A 167 15.96 -2.52 -3.24
C ALA A 167 14.53 -2.47 -3.82
N ARG A 168 14.17 -3.40 -4.71
CA ARG A 168 12.81 -3.54 -5.24
C ARG A 168 11.75 -3.83 -4.16
N SER A 169 12.12 -4.20 -2.94
CA SER A 169 11.18 -4.32 -1.82
C SER A 169 10.39 -3.03 -1.58
N LEU A 170 10.91 -1.86 -1.97
CA LEU A 170 10.19 -0.59 -1.92
C LEU A 170 8.95 -0.56 -2.82
N GLU A 171 8.88 -1.37 -3.87
CA GLU A 171 7.67 -1.55 -4.67
C GLU A 171 6.48 -2.00 -3.80
N LEU A 172 6.74 -2.83 -2.77
CA LEU A 172 5.75 -3.33 -1.83
C LEU A 172 5.25 -2.28 -0.81
N TRP A 173 5.97 -1.17 -0.65
CA TRP A 173 5.54 -0.06 0.19
C TRP A 173 4.64 0.91 -0.58
N HIS A 174 4.92 1.10 -1.87
CA HIS A 174 4.27 2.09 -2.71
C HIS A 174 3.23 1.50 -3.67
N GLY A 175 3.27 0.18 -3.91
CA GLY A 175 2.37 -0.49 -4.84
C GLY A 175 2.63 -0.19 -6.31
N VAL A 176 3.87 0.17 -6.65
CA VAL A 176 4.28 0.67 -7.98
C VAL A 176 5.61 0.05 -8.36
N ASP A 177 5.79 -0.25 -9.64
CA ASP A 177 7.07 -0.69 -10.20
C ASP A 177 8.16 0.38 -9.97
N TRP A 178 9.36 -0.03 -9.59
CA TRP A 178 10.49 0.87 -9.27
C TRP A 178 10.93 1.78 -10.40
N LYS A 179 10.53 1.49 -11.66
CA LYS A 179 10.76 2.38 -12.80
C LYS A 179 9.81 3.58 -12.81
N MET A 180 8.72 3.50 -12.06
CA MET A 180 7.73 4.56 -11.90
C MET A 180 7.91 5.34 -10.60
N LEU A 181 8.60 4.75 -9.61
CA LEU A 181 8.89 5.42 -8.35
C LEU A 181 9.88 6.57 -8.56
N SER A 182 9.58 7.74 -8.00
CA SER A 182 10.50 8.85 -7.87
C SER A 182 11.63 8.48 -6.91
N ALA A 183 12.88 8.56 -7.33
CA ALA A 183 13.99 8.30 -6.43
C ALA A 183 14.07 9.35 -5.31
N LYS A 184 13.76 10.61 -5.65
CA LYS A 184 13.79 11.74 -4.71
C LYS A 184 12.72 11.62 -3.64
N ASP A 185 11.47 11.27 -4.01
CA ASP A 185 10.32 11.28 -3.11
C ASP A 185 10.09 9.92 -2.42
N THR A 186 10.72 8.85 -2.89
CA THR A 186 10.62 7.50 -2.29
C THR A 186 11.38 7.42 -0.97
N TYR A 187 12.44 8.21 -0.81
CA TYR A 187 13.28 8.20 0.38
C TYR A 187 12.83 9.26 1.39
N PHE A 188 11.77 8.96 2.12
CA PHE A 188 11.39 9.75 3.30
C PHE A 188 11.76 9.00 4.59
N GLY A 189 12.31 9.73 5.55
CA GLY A 189 12.57 9.18 6.88
C GLY A 189 11.28 8.68 7.53
N HIS A 190 11.34 7.50 8.14
CA HIS A 190 10.25 6.98 8.96
C HIS A 190 10.29 7.58 10.37
N TYR A 191 9.12 7.97 10.87
CA TYR A 191 8.97 8.54 12.20
C TYR A 191 8.48 7.48 13.21
N GLY A 192 9.38 6.56 13.56
CA GLY A 192 9.11 5.45 14.48
C GLY A 192 8.83 4.13 13.79
N ARG A 193 8.56 3.11 14.59
CA ARG A 193 8.31 1.75 14.15
C ARG A 193 6.92 1.62 13.50
N ASN A 194 6.73 0.55 12.75
CA ASN A 194 5.43 0.18 12.20
C ASN A 194 4.77 -0.87 13.09
N ALA A 195 3.56 -0.59 13.57
CA ALA A 195 2.81 -1.51 14.41
C ALA A 195 1.75 -2.22 13.59
N MET A 196 1.88 -3.55 13.45
CA MET A 196 0.86 -4.38 12.80
C MET A 196 -0.39 -4.43 13.69
N VAL A 197 -1.53 -4.05 13.14
CA VAL A 197 -2.83 -4.09 13.81
C VAL A 197 -3.41 -5.50 13.70
N LEU A 198 -3.96 -6.02 14.79
CA LEU A 198 -4.47 -7.39 14.80
C LEU A 198 -5.94 -7.50 14.37
N ASN A 199 -6.62 -6.38 14.23
CA ASN A 199 -8.00 -6.30 13.72
C ASN A 199 -8.41 -4.84 13.49
N TYR A 200 -8.27 -4.36 12.26
CA TYR A 200 -8.68 -3.01 11.91
C TYR A 200 -10.20 -2.76 12.00
N ASP A 201 -11.02 -3.80 11.88
CA ASP A 201 -12.47 -3.69 12.07
C ASP A 201 -12.82 -3.11 13.46
N SER A 202 -12.05 -3.48 14.49
CA SER A 202 -12.19 -2.92 15.83
C SER A 202 -11.85 -1.43 15.92
N VAL A 203 -10.87 -0.96 15.15
CA VAL A 203 -10.50 0.46 15.05
C VAL A 203 -11.60 1.24 14.35
N VAL A 204 -12.08 0.73 13.21
CA VAL A 204 -13.16 1.33 12.43
C VAL A 204 -14.43 1.46 13.26
N SER A 205 -14.84 0.37 13.92
CA SER A 205 -16.04 0.34 14.78
C SER A 205 -15.96 1.35 15.91
N ARG A 206 -14.83 1.43 16.59
CA ARG A 206 -14.60 2.37 17.69
C ARG A 206 -14.74 3.83 17.25
N VAL A 207 -14.18 4.18 16.08
CA VAL A 207 -14.32 5.52 15.53
C VAL A 207 -15.76 5.78 15.11
N ALA A 208 -16.45 4.81 14.51
CA ALA A 208 -17.84 4.95 14.10
C ALA A 208 -18.81 5.06 15.30
N ASP A 209 -18.47 4.46 16.43
CA ASP A 209 -19.29 4.54 17.66
C ASP A 209 -19.12 5.87 18.42
N SER A 210 -18.16 6.73 18.03
CA SER A 210 -17.87 8.02 18.70
C SER A 210 -18.81 9.17 18.27
N PHE A 211 -19.70 8.95 17.30
CA PHE A 211 -20.69 9.93 16.84
C PHE A 211 -22.03 9.25 16.55
N PRO A 212 -23.14 10.00 16.39
CA PRO A 212 -24.47 9.44 16.21
C PRO A 212 -24.58 8.54 14.97
N LYS A 213 -25.09 7.32 15.13
CA LYS A 213 -25.25 6.33 14.04
C LYS A 213 -26.21 6.81 12.93
N ASP A 214 -27.16 7.67 13.26
CA ASP A 214 -28.09 8.27 12.30
C ASP A 214 -27.42 9.29 11.34
N TRP A 215 -26.15 9.63 11.57
CA TRP A 215 -25.36 10.39 10.60
C TRP A 215 -24.91 9.56 9.40
N LEU A 216 -24.75 8.25 9.56
CA LEU A 216 -24.31 7.35 8.50
C LEU A 216 -25.46 7.01 7.55
N ARG A 217 -25.17 7.13 6.25
CA ARG A 217 -26.01 6.68 5.15
C ARG A 217 -25.16 5.81 4.22
N LEU A 218 -25.34 4.50 4.34
CA LEU A 218 -24.73 3.53 3.44
C LEU A 218 -25.54 3.40 2.16
N ASN A 219 -24.97 2.76 1.14
CA ASN A 219 -25.63 2.60 -0.19
C ASN A 219 -26.09 3.94 -0.77
N THR A 220 -25.37 5.02 -0.48
CA THR A 220 -25.73 6.40 -0.84
C THR A 220 -24.58 7.01 -1.64
N GLU A 221 -24.57 6.74 -2.94
CA GLU A 221 -23.55 7.22 -3.87
C GLU A 221 -23.83 8.67 -4.27
N VAL A 222 -22.83 9.53 -4.14
CA VAL A 222 -22.90 10.94 -4.55
C VAL A 222 -22.49 11.07 -6.01
N GLU A 223 -23.30 11.79 -6.80
CA GLU A 223 -23.05 12.09 -8.22
C GLU A 223 -22.69 13.54 -8.49
N LEU A 224 -23.14 14.48 -7.63
CA LEU A 224 -22.96 15.92 -7.85
C LEU A 224 -22.68 16.66 -6.55
N VAL A 225 -21.70 17.57 -6.61
CA VAL A 225 -21.47 18.62 -5.61
C VAL A 225 -21.52 19.96 -6.30
N LYS A 226 -22.60 20.73 -6.05
CA LYS A 226 -22.81 22.05 -6.66
C LYS A 226 -22.72 23.15 -5.62
N LYS A 227 -21.94 24.19 -5.91
CA LYS A 227 -21.86 25.41 -5.11
C LYS A 227 -22.41 26.61 -5.88
N ASP A 228 -23.62 26.98 -5.55
CA ASP A 228 -24.32 28.16 -6.10
C ASP A 228 -24.93 28.95 -4.91
N GLY A 229 -24.08 29.77 -4.29
CA GLY A 229 -24.39 30.36 -2.98
C GLY A 229 -24.31 29.32 -1.86
N GLN A 230 -25.30 28.44 -1.75
CA GLN A 230 -25.30 27.28 -0.84
C GLN A 230 -24.78 26.03 -1.55
N ILE A 231 -24.14 25.10 -0.80
CA ILE A 231 -23.69 23.83 -1.37
C ILE A 231 -24.87 22.84 -1.42
N THR A 232 -25.06 22.23 -2.58
CA THR A 232 -26.01 21.11 -2.79
C THR A 232 -25.22 19.86 -3.16
N VAL A 233 -25.45 18.78 -2.42
CA VAL A 233 -24.92 17.44 -2.71
C VAL A 233 -26.09 16.57 -3.16
N ARG A 234 -25.99 15.97 -4.36
CA ARG A 234 -27.03 15.09 -4.93
C ARG A 234 -26.48 13.67 -5.08
N THR A 235 -27.34 12.71 -4.75
CA THR A 235 -27.04 11.28 -4.87
C THR A 235 -27.60 10.72 -6.17
N THR A 236 -27.09 9.57 -6.59
CA THR A 236 -27.59 8.80 -7.74
C THR A 236 -29.06 8.37 -7.60
N GLN A 237 -29.57 8.34 -6.36
CA GLN A 237 -30.98 8.03 -6.05
C GLN A 237 -31.89 9.27 -6.14
N GLY A 238 -31.29 10.46 -6.35
CA GLY A 238 -31.98 11.73 -6.47
C GLY A 238 -32.26 12.44 -5.15
N ASP A 239 -31.70 11.97 -4.03
CA ASP A 239 -31.75 12.69 -2.76
C ASP A 239 -30.83 13.91 -2.80
N GLU A 240 -31.27 15.02 -2.21
CA GLU A 240 -30.51 16.26 -2.14
C GLU A 240 -30.26 16.68 -0.68
N TYR A 241 -29.01 17.06 -0.42
CA TYR A 241 -28.55 17.61 0.85
C TYR A 241 -28.03 19.03 0.61
N ARG A 242 -28.61 20.02 1.27
CA ARG A 242 -28.10 21.39 1.27
C ARG A 242 -27.25 21.59 2.51
N CYS A 243 -26.03 22.09 2.35
CA CYS A 243 -25.11 22.25 3.46
C CYS A 243 -24.29 23.54 3.38
N ASP A 244 -23.71 23.91 4.52
CA ASP A 244 -22.81 25.05 4.59
C ASP A 244 -21.38 24.64 4.20
N ASN A 245 -21.01 23.38 4.47
CA ASN A 245 -19.70 22.82 4.19
C ASN A 245 -19.81 21.39 3.66
N VAL A 246 -18.87 21.00 2.78
CA VAL A 246 -18.70 19.62 2.33
C VAL A 246 -17.25 19.19 2.59
N ILE A 247 -17.08 17.97 3.13
CA ILE A 247 -15.78 17.32 3.32
C ILE A 247 -15.74 16.11 2.39
N VAL A 248 -14.77 16.08 1.47
CA VAL A 248 -14.59 14.99 0.50
C VAL A 248 -13.45 14.13 0.96
N THR A 249 -13.71 12.85 1.25
CA THR A 249 -12.72 11.88 1.76
C THR A 249 -12.60 10.63 0.88
N ILE A 250 -13.03 10.73 -0.38
CA ILE A 250 -12.91 9.65 -1.35
C ILE A 250 -11.46 9.46 -1.81
N PRO A 251 -11.09 8.27 -2.30
CA PRO A 251 -9.75 8.01 -2.86
C PRO A 251 -9.41 8.93 -4.04
N GLN A 252 -8.11 9.21 -4.22
CA GLN A 252 -7.61 9.98 -5.38
C GLN A 252 -8.09 9.40 -6.71
N SER A 253 -8.07 8.07 -6.86
CA SER A 253 -8.52 7.39 -8.08
C SER A 253 -9.98 7.72 -8.44
N LEU A 254 -10.88 7.82 -7.45
CA LEU A 254 -12.26 8.24 -7.67
C LEU A 254 -12.36 9.74 -7.92
N LEU A 255 -11.54 10.55 -7.23
CA LEU A 255 -11.53 11.99 -7.47
C LEU A 255 -11.01 12.32 -8.88
N LEU A 256 -10.08 11.53 -9.41
CA LEU A 256 -9.59 11.64 -10.79
C LEU A 256 -10.73 11.43 -11.81
N LEU A 257 -11.71 10.56 -11.52
CA LEU A 257 -12.86 10.34 -12.41
C LEU A 257 -13.68 11.60 -12.63
N SER A 258 -13.65 12.55 -11.67
CA SER A 258 -14.35 13.85 -11.84
C SER A 258 -13.83 14.67 -13.03
N LEU A 259 -12.60 14.39 -13.50
CA LEU A 259 -11.97 15.04 -14.66
C LEU A 259 -12.33 14.33 -15.98
N SER A 260 -12.95 13.14 -15.92
CA SER A 260 -13.36 12.39 -17.12
C SER A 260 -14.43 13.14 -17.92
N LYS A 261 -14.31 13.05 -19.24
CA LYS A 261 -15.33 13.53 -20.17
C LYS A 261 -16.56 12.61 -20.27
N ASP A 262 -16.43 11.36 -19.84
CA ASP A 262 -17.53 10.41 -19.78
C ASP A 262 -18.36 10.66 -18.52
N GLU A 263 -19.49 11.32 -18.71
CA GLU A 263 -20.43 11.66 -17.63
C GLU A 263 -21.12 10.44 -17.01
N ARG A 264 -21.11 9.29 -17.67
CA ARG A 264 -21.76 8.06 -17.22
C ARG A 264 -20.80 7.13 -16.49
N GLN A 265 -19.55 7.54 -16.31
CA GLN A 265 -18.56 6.70 -15.63
C GLN A 265 -18.96 6.44 -14.18
N GLN A 266 -19.09 5.17 -13.81
CA GLN A 266 -19.49 4.77 -12.47
C GLN A 266 -18.50 5.31 -11.42
N GLY A 267 -19.01 5.83 -10.32
CA GLY A 267 -18.22 6.41 -9.23
C GLY A 267 -17.76 7.86 -9.49
N ARG A 268 -18.09 8.44 -10.66
CA ARG A 268 -17.75 9.81 -10.99
C ARG A 268 -18.61 10.80 -10.21
N ILE A 269 -17.98 11.77 -9.57
CA ILE A 269 -18.65 12.91 -8.94
C ILE A 269 -18.43 14.16 -9.79
N SER A 270 -19.49 14.83 -10.20
CA SER A 270 -19.43 16.13 -10.86
C SER A 270 -19.28 17.24 -9.83
N PHE A 271 -18.36 18.16 -10.07
CA PHE A 271 -18.19 19.36 -9.27
C PHE A 271 -18.60 20.59 -10.06
N GLU A 272 -19.49 21.42 -9.51
CA GLU A 272 -19.95 22.70 -10.05
C GLU A 272 -19.72 23.83 -9.03
N PRO A 273 -18.77 24.75 -9.23
CA PRO A 273 -17.82 24.80 -10.35
C PRO A 273 -16.81 23.63 -10.32
N PRO A 274 -16.15 23.34 -11.47
CA PRO A 274 -15.14 22.29 -11.56
C PRO A 274 -14.01 22.45 -10.54
N LEU A 275 -13.29 21.37 -10.25
CA LEU A 275 -12.11 21.40 -9.38
C LEU A 275 -11.10 22.45 -9.92
N ARG A 276 -10.46 23.18 -9.01
CA ARG A 276 -9.45 24.18 -9.37
C ARG A 276 -8.34 23.55 -10.22
N ALA A 277 -7.81 24.30 -11.18
CA ALA A 277 -6.78 23.84 -12.10
C ALA A 277 -5.56 23.20 -11.38
N GLY A 278 -5.13 23.76 -10.25
CA GLY A 278 -4.03 23.19 -9.47
C GLY A 278 -4.33 21.78 -8.95
N ILE A 279 -5.57 21.53 -8.49
CA ILE A 279 -5.99 20.18 -8.04
C ILE A 279 -6.10 19.24 -9.24
N ALA A 280 -6.71 19.69 -10.34
CA ALA A 280 -6.84 18.89 -11.55
C ALA A 280 -5.48 18.48 -12.13
N ASN A 281 -4.53 19.41 -12.18
CA ASN A 281 -3.16 19.15 -12.63
C ASN A 281 -2.45 18.14 -11.71
N ALA A 282 -2.55 18.31 -10.39
CA ALA A 282 -1.97 17.37 -9.43
C ALA A 282 -2.55 15.96 -9.59
N LEU A 283 -3.87 15.83 -9.72
CA LEU A 283 -4.53 14.53 -9.94
C LEU A 283 -4.04 13.82 -11.21
N ASN A 284 -3.75 14.57 -12.28
CA ASN A 284 -3.24 14.01 -13.53
C ASN A 284 -1.72 13.68 -13.47
N SER A 285 -1.00 14.24 -12.51
CA SER A 285 0.46 14.09 -12.40
C SER A 285 0.88 13.04 -11.38
N ILE A 286 0.00 12.63 -10.47
CA ILE A 286 0.30 11.67 -9.41
C ILE A 286 -0.20 10.30 -9.82
N HIS A 287 0.71 9.32 -9.89
CA HIS A 287 0.35 7.92 -10.09
C HIS A 287 -0.35 7.35 -8.85
N PHE A 288 -1.31 6.47 -9.05
CA PHE A 288 -2.02 5.77 -7.99
C PHE A 288 -1.66 4.30 -8.01
N GLY A 289 -0.72 3.89 -7.14
CA GLY A 289 -0.25 2.51 -7.04
C GLY A 289 -1.30 1.53 -6.53
N CYS A 290 -1.07 0.24 -6.76
CA CYS A 290 -1.92 -0.86 -6.33
C CYS A 290 -1.15 -1.83 -5.44
N LEU A 291 -1.50 -1.87 -4.14
CA LEU A 291 -1.07 -2.92 -3.24
C LEU A 291 -2.16 -3.99 -3.13
N GLY A 292 -1.78 -5.24 -3.34
CA GLY A 292 -2.66 -6.39 -3.23
C GLY A 292 -2.22 -7.36 -2.13
N LYS A 293 -3.14 -8.19 -1.69
CA LYS A 293 -2.88 -9.26 -0.73
C LYS A 293 -3.52 -10.58 -1.17
N VAL A 294 -2.81 -11.67 -0.90
CA VAL A 294 -3.35 -13.03 -0.95
C VAL A 294 -3.12 -13.67 0.40
N VAL A 295 -4.15 -14.30 0.96
CA VAL A 295 -4.08 -15.04 2.21
C VAL A 295 -4.01 -16.52 1.90
N PHE A 296 -2.96 -17.18 2.38
CA PHE A 296 -2.82 -18.64 2.37
C PHE A 296 -3.15 -19.16 3.76
N GLU A 297 -4.25 -19.90 3.86
CA GLU A 297 -4.73 -20.50 5.09
C GLU A 297 -4.34 -21.98 5.16
N PHE A 298 -3.90 -22.42 6.34
CA PHE A 298 -3.53 -23.80 6.61
C PHE A 298 -4.30 -24.32 7.80
N GLU A 299 -4.53 -25.63 7.87
CA GLU A 299 -5.18 -26.25 9.03
C GLU A 299 -4.32 -26.14 10.29
N LYS A 300 -2.99 -26.31 10.12
CA LYS A 300 -2.00 -26.20 11.20
C LYS A 300 -0.72 -25.58 10.68
N CYS A 301 0.04 -24.94 11.58
CA CYS A 301 1.39 -24.46 11.28
C CYS A 301 2.34 -25.65 11.21
N CYS A 302 3.03 -25.79 10.07
CA CYS A 302 4.07 -26.80 9.83
C CYS A 302 5.40 -26.16 9.35
N TRP A 303 5.61 -24.89 9.67
CA TRP A 303 6.79 -24.11 9.31
C TRP A 303 7.32 -23.31 10.49
N SER A 304 8.55 -22.79 10.35
CA SER A 304 9.22 -21.99 11.38
C SER A 304 8.46 -20.71 11.73
N THR A 305 8.39 -20.42 13.02
CA THR A 305 7.89 -19.16 13.57
C THR A 305 9.04 -18.26 14.07
N GLU A 306 10.26 -18.47 13.58
CA GLU A 306 11.43 -17.67 13.95
C GLU A 306 11.24 -16.19 13.60
N ARG A 307 10.78 -15.92 12.38
CA ARG A 307 10.60 -14.56 11.84
C ARG A 307 9.17 -14.26 11.44
N SER A 308 8.80 -12.99 11.57
CA SER A 308 7.47 -12.50 11.16
C SER A 308 7.40 -12.13 9.69
N ARG A 309 8.55 -11.89 9.04
CA ARG A 309 8.62 -11.42 7.66
C ARG A 309 9.47 -12.34 6.79
N ILE A 310 8.97 -12.59 5.57
CA ILE A 310 9.70 -13.28 4.51
C ILE A 310 9.61 -12.42 3.25
N LEU A 311 10.73 -12.19 2.60
CA LEU A 311 10.85 -11.48 1.33
C LEU A 311 11.35 -12.45 0.27
N THR A 312 10.59 -12.65 -0.81
CA THR A 312 11.09 -13.34 -1.99
C THR A 312 11.57 -12.31 -3.01
N LEU A 313 12.77 -12.55 -3.54
CA LEU A 313 13.39 -11.64 -4.48
C LEU A 313 12.84 -11.86 -5.90
N ALA A 314 12.69 -10.78 -6.65
CA ALA A 314 12.38 -10.86 -8.06
C ALA A 314 13.59 -11.37 -8.84
N HIS A 315 13.37 -12.14 -9.91
CA HIS A 315 14.43 -12.44 -10.87
C HIS A 315 15.08 -11.16 -11.37
N SER A 316 16.39 -11.17 -11.44
CA SER A 316 17.17 -10.01 -11.86
C SER A 316 17.81 -10.22 -13.24
N ASN A 317 18.54 -9.20 -13.65
CA ASN A 317 19.39 -9.25 -14.81
C ASN A 317 20.65 -10.09 -14.51
N ASP A 318 20.74 -11.29 -15.08
CA ASP A 318 21.84 -12.23 -14.87
C ASP A 318 23.20 -11.67 -15.34
N ASP A 319 23.20 -10.70 -16.25
CA ASP A 319 24.40 -10.05 -16.77
C ASP A 319 24.83 -8.79 -16.03
N ILE A 320 24.11 -8.35 -14.98
CA ILE A 320 24.29 -7.03 -14.35
C ILE A 320 25.72 -6.82 -13.83
N VAL A 321 26.35 -7.86 -13.25
CA VAL A 321 27.72 -7.82 -12.76
C VAL A 321 28.68 -7.54 -13.92
N LYS A 322 28.58 -8.30 -15.00
CA LYS A 322 29.40 -8.10 -16.19
C LYS A 322 29.18 -6.73 -16.81
N GLN A 323 27.94 -6.29 -16.91
CA GLN A 323 27.58 -5.00 -17.50
C GLN A 323 28.16 -3.84 -16.72
N VAL A 324 28.00 -3.80 -15.38
CA VAL A 324 28.54 -2.71 -14.57
C VAL A 324 30.07 -2.71 -14.53
N ARG A 325 30.72 -3.90 -14.51
CA ARG A 325 32.17 -4.02 -14.50
C ARG A 325 32.81 -3.57 -15.81
N THR A 326 32.15 -3.77 -16.95
CA THR A 326 32.66 -3.47 -18.28
C THR A 326 32.24 -2.12 -18.84
N ALA A 327 31.16 -1.52 -18.30
CA ALA A 327 30.68 -0.22 -18.77
C ALA A 327 31.71 0.90 -18.52
N THR A 328 31.91 1.74 -19.54
CA THR A 328 32.84 2.87 -19.51
C THR A 328 32.17 4.16 -19.02
N SER A 329 30.84 4.21 -19.04
CA SER A 329 30.03 5.34 -18.54
C SER A 329 28.73 4.86 -17.95
N LEU A 330 28.12 5.69 -17.07
CA LEU A 330 26.81 5.42 -16.49
C LEU A 330 25.72 5.26 -17.57
N CYS A 331 25.71 6.12 -18.59
CA CYS A 331 24.74 6.02 -19.70
C CYS A 331 24.85 4.67 -20.41
N GLN A 332 26.06 4.23 -20.73
CA GLN A 332 26.27 2.90 -21.33
C GLN A 332 25.76 1.77 -20.42
N PHE A 333 26.02 1.84 -19.11
CA PHE A 333 25.54 0.85 -18.18
C PHE A 333 24.01 0.80 -18.13
N ILE A 334 23.35 1.96 -18.03
CA ILE A 334 21.90 2.07 -18.04
C ILE A 334 21.30 1.45 -19.31
N ASP A 335 21.88 1.74 -20.47
CA ASP A 335 21.41 1.22 -21.76
C ASP A 335 21.55 -0.32 -21.82
N LEU A 336 22.68 -0.85 -21.38
CA LEU A 336 22.90 -2.30 -21.29
C LEU A 336 21.90 -2.98 -20.34
N ALA A 337 21.67 -2.40 -19.15
CA ALA A 337 20.76 -2.93 -18.16
C ALA A 337 19.29 -2.91 -18.65
N LYS A 338 18.89 -1.84 -19.36
CA LYS A 338 17.55 -1.74 -19.99
C LYS A 338 17.38 -2.78 -21.11
N GLY A 339 18.42 -3.01 -21.92
CA GLY A 339 18.38 -3.95 -23.05
C GLY A 339 18.31 -5.41 -22.65
N SER A 340 18.78 -5.78 -21.46
CA SER A 340 18.80 -7.16 -20.97
C SER A 340 17.49 -7.61 -20.31
N GLN A 341 16.55 -6.70 -20.07
CA GLN A 341 15.26 -7.07 -19.52
C GLN A 341 14.42 -7.79 -20.58
N LYS A 342 14.34 -9.11 -20.48
CA LYS A 342 13.44 -9.92 -21.29
C LYS A 342 11.98 -9.58 -20.96
N ASN A 343 11.40 -8.69 -21.73
CA ASN A 343 9.99 -8.34 -21.59
C ASN A 343 9.21 -9.15 -22.64
N ASP A 344 8.97 -10.43 -22.36
CA ASP A 344 8.11 -11.29 -23.20
C ASP A 344 6.61 -11.05 -22.95
N GLY A 345 6.29 -10.11 -22.08
CA GLY A 345 4.91 -9.78 -21.70
C GLY A 345 4.25 -10.81 -20.78
N THR A 346 4.95 -11.89 -20.41
CA THR A 346 4.41 -12.93 -19.53
C THR A 346 4.61 -12.55 -18.07
N LEU A 347 3.53 -12.37 -17.32
CA LEU A 347 3.59 -12.17 -15.89
C LEU A 347 4.04 -13.47 -15.21
N SER A 348 5.05 -13.34 -14.33
CA SER A 348 5.55 -14.41 -13.48
C SER A 348 5.55 -13.95 -12.03
N ALA A 349 5.21 -14.84 -11.12
CA ALA A 349 5.29 -14.57 -9.68
C ALA A 349 6.72 -14.21 -9.25
N TRP A 350 7.74 -14.87 -9.81
CA TRP A 350 9.15 -14.58 -9.57
C TRP A 350 9.69 -13.33 -10.30
N GLY A 351 8.90 -12.72 -11.18
CA GLY A 351 9.27 -11.46 -11.84
C GLY A 351 9.18 -10.23 -10.94
N HIS A 352 8.60 -10.39 -9.74
CA HIS A 352 8.31 -9.30 -8.81
C HIS A 352 8.66 -9.70 -7.38
N PRO A 353 9.11 -8.76 -6.52
CA PRO A 353 9.31 -9.03 -5.11
C PRO A 353 7.94 -9.30 -4.44
N LEU A 354 7.91 -10.25 -3.51
CA LEU A 354 6.73 -10.56 -2.71
C LEU A 354 7.13 -10.58 -1.24
N SER A 355 6.28 -10.04 -0.37
CA SER A 355 6.50 -10.06 1.08
C SER A 355 5.42 -10.88 1.76
N PHE A 356 5.83 -11.85 2.57
CA PHE A 356 4.91 -12.66 3.36
C PHE A 356 4.97 -12.22 4.83
N VAL A 357 3.81 -12.07 5.43
CA VAL A 357 3.63 -11.91 6.87
C VAL A 357 3.28 -13.28 7.46
N ASN A 358 4.10 -13.76 8.37
CA ASN A 358 3.91 -15.02 9.08
C ASN A 358 2.97 -14.82 10.28
N LEU A 359 1.68 -15.04 10.08
CA LEU A 359 0.68 -14.87 11.13
C LEU A 359 0.83 -15.91 12.24
N ALA A 360 1.41 -17.07 11.97
CA ALA A 360 1.70 -18.06 13.01
C ALA A 360 2.68 -17.50 14.05
N LYS A 361 3.65 -16.66 13.63
CA LYS A 361 4.57 -15.94 14.52
C LYS A 361 3.87 -14.80 15.26
N THR A 362 3.10 -13.96 14.55
CA THR A 362 2.58 -12.71 15.12
C THR A 362 1.31 -12.89 15.92
N THR A 363 0.43 -13.82 15.51
CA THR A 363 -0.90 -14.00 16.10
C THR A 363 -1.22 -15.44 16.49
N GLY A 364 -0.35 -16.40 16.18
CA GLY A 364 -0.61 -17.84 16.36
C GLY A 364 -1.55 -18.44 15.32
N VAL A 365 -2.00 -17.66 14.33
CA VAL A 365 -2.88 -18.13 13.26
C VAL A 365 -2.07 -18.82 12.16
N PRO A 366 -2.33 -20.10 11.80
CA PRO A 366 -1.55 -20.81 10.79
C PRO A 366 -1.86 -20.30 9.38
N SER A 367 -1.36 -19.12 9.07
CA SER A 367 -1.60 -18.47 7.78
C SER A 367 -0.42 -17.58 7.38
N LEU A 368 -0.23 -17.43 6.08
CA LEU A 368 0.70 -16.49 5.47
C LEU A 368 -0.11 -15.44 4.69
N VAL A 369 0.15 -14.16 4.94
CA VAL A 369 -0.41 -13.07 4.14
C VAL A 369 0.67 -12.55 3.22
N MET A 370 0.49 -12.74 1.93
CA MET A 370 1.41 -12.28 0.91
C MET A 370 0.98 -10.90 0.39
N LEU A 371 1.93 -9.97 0.34
CA LEU A 371 1.78 -8.65 -0.25
C LEU A 371 2.42 -8.64 -1.64
N MET A 372 1.77 -7.91 -2.55
CA MET A 372 2.22 -7.71 -3.92
C MET A 372 1.87 -6.30 -4.40
N GLN A 373 2.49 -5.87 -5.48
CA GLN A 373 2.29 -4.58 -6.12
C GLN A 373 1.79 -4.75 -7.56
N GLU A 374 1.54 -3.65 -8.25
CA GLU A 374 1.28 -3.69 -9.68
C GLU A 374 2.52 -4.19 -10.46
N PRO A 375 2.35 -4.92 -11.57
CA PRO A 375 1.07 -5.24 -12.20
C PRO A 375 0.41 -6.51 -11.65
N LEU A 376 1.05 -7.22 -10.69
CA LEU A 376 0.51 -8.47 -10.13
C LEU A 376 -0.87 -8.25 -9.49
N THR A 377 -1.04 -7.15 -8.76
CA THR A 377 -2.31 -6.84 -8.09
C THR A 377 -3.47 -6.81 -9.08
N GLN A 378 -3.34 -6.06 -10.19
CA GLN A 378 -4.38 -5.97 -11.20
C GLN A 378 -4.67 -7.32 -11.85
N PHE A 379 -3.61 -8.10 -12.14
CA PHE A 379 -3.77 -9.45 -12.70
C PHE A 379 -4.53 -10.37 -11.75
N ILE A 380 -4.13 -10.43 -10.48
CA ILE A 380 -4.79 -11.27 -9.48
C ILE A 380 -6.23 -10.82 -9.20
N GLU A 381 -6.49 -9.51 -9.17
CA GLU A 381 -7.85 -9.00 -9.06
C GLU A 381 -8.73 -9.43 -10.23
N SER A 382 -8.17 -9.54 -11.44
CA SER A 382 -8.91 -9.99 -12.63
C SER A 382 -9.30 -11.47 -12.60
N ILE A 383 -8.61 -12.30 -11.81
CA ILE A 383 -8.85 -13.73 -11.66
C ILE A 383 -9.26 -14.15 -10.23
N ARG A 384 -9.57 -13.18 -9.37
CA ARG A 384 -9.80 -13.39 -7.92
C ARG A 384 -10.90 -14.40 -7.58
N ASP A 385 -11.88 -14.57 -8.47
CA ASP A 385 -13.00 -15.50 -8.27
C ASP A 385 -12.58 -16.96 -8.53
N ASP A 386 -11.47 -17.21 -9.22
CA ASP A 386 -10.86 -18.52 -9.44
C ASP A 386 -9.67 -18.73 -8.47
N LYS A 387 -9.98 -19.14 -7.25
CA LYS A 387 -8.98 -19.37 -6.19
C LYS A 387 -7.91 -20.39 -6.59
N ASN A 388 -8.26 -21.41 -7.39
CA ASN A 388 -7.31 -22.42 -7.85
C ASN A 388 -6.29 -21.79 -8.80
N ARG A 389 -6.72 -20.93 -9.71
CA ARG A 389 -5.84 -20.22 -10.63
C ARG A 389 -4.91 -19.26 -9.90
N VAL A 390 -5.42 -18.54 -8.91
CA VAL A 390 -4.58 -17.70 -8.03
C VAL A 390 -3.53 -18.55 -7.32
N PHE A 391 -3.92 -19.67 -6.73
CA PHE A 391 -3.00 -20.59 -6.05
C PHE A 391 -1.93 -21.12 -6.99
N GLN A 392 -2.31 -21.63 -8.17
CA GLN A 392 -1.40 -22.17 -9.19
C GLN A 392 -0.38 -21.12 -9.65
N PHE A 393 -0.79 -19.85 -9.78
CA PHE A 393 0.12 -18.78 -10.18
C PHE A 393 1.25 -18.57 -9.16
N PHE A 394 0.97 -18.67 -7.87
CA PHE A 394 1.95 -18.48 -6.81
C PHE A 394 2.55 -19.78 -6.25
N GLN A 395 2.14 -20.93 -6.76
CA GLN A 395 2.52 -22.23 -6.20
C GLN A 395 4.03 -22.39 -6.09
N SER A 396 4.79 -22.08 -7.16
CA SER A 396 6.25 -22.22 -7.14
C SER A 396 6.94 -21.35 -6.09
N VAL A 397 6.42 -20.15 -5.84
CA VAL A 397 6.93 -19.26 -4.80
C VAL A 397 6.56 -19.81 -3.43
N LEU A 398 5.32 -20.23 -3.24
CA LEU A 398 4.85 -20.77 -1.96
C LEU A 398 5.61 -22.05 -1.60
N ASP A 399 5.80 -22.96 -2.56
CA ASP A 399 6.56 -24.20 -2.37
C ASP A 399 8.01 -23.88 -1.91
N ARG A 400 8.65 -22.86 -2.52
CA ARG A 400 9.99 -22.43 -2.14
C ARG A 400 10.02 -21.84 -0.72
N VAL A 401 9.05 -20.98 -0.39
CA VAL A 401 8.90 -20.41 0.95
C VAL A 401 8.70 -21.51 1.98
N MET A 402 7.78 -22.45 1.72
CA MET A 402 7.53 -23.58 2.63
C MET A 402 8.72 -24.50 2.80
N MET A 403 9.48 -24.75 1.72
CA MET A 403 10.69 -25.55 1.80
C MET A 403 11.76 -24.88 2.70
N VAL A 404 11.96 -23.56 2.57
CA VAL A 404 12.94 -22.82 3.39
C VAL A 404 12.48 -22.76 4.84
N LEU A 405 11.20 -22.45 5.10
CA LEU A 405 10.68 -22.35 6.47
C LEU A 405 10.50 -23.72 7.16
N GLY A 406 10.34 -24.80 6.41
CA GLY A 406 10.19 -26.15 6.96
C GLY A 406 11.51 -26.87 7.23
N SER A 407 12.64 -26.31 6.79
CA SER A 407 13.98 -26.86 7.01
C SER A 407 14.68 -26.31 8.26
N ASP A 408 14.09 -25.34 8.92
CA ASP A 408 14.47 -24.81 10.22
C ASP A 408 13.66 -25.53 11.32
#